data_0f735a2cbcb3a738ef44081b09f0601d
#
_entry.id   0f735a2cbcb3a738ef44081b09f0601d
#
_cell.length_a   1.000
_cell.length_b   1.000
_cell.length_c   1.000
_cell.angle_alpha   90.00
_cell.angle_beta   90.00
_cell.angle_gamma   90.00
#
_symmetry.space_group_name_H-M   'P 1'
#
loop_
_entity.id
_entity.type
_entity.pdbx_description
1 polymer ?
#
loop_
_entity_poly.entity_id
_entity_poly.type
_entity_poly.pdbx_seq_one_letter_code
_entity_poly.pdbx_strand_id
1 'polypeptide(L)'
;MYSVPTRSYRHGFGTLSNCLSNGIFSLEYRGDWVRGKPEGVGWWYYANGDVYFGFWKKGLRHGYGKMWYANGTLYTGYWKMGLKDGLGMLAQENGNRYEGHWEKDVKSGLGRFYHMHTGQLQEGCWANDICVKSKMSDIIIRQFCDLPTEYPLPPVRLKSSRVILEESKQWLDQKIGEIDKQLKYCIDQMY
;
A
#
# COMPACT_ATOMS: atom_id res chain seq x y z
N MET A 1 31.16 -35.16 -24.63
CA MET A 1 30.63 -34.56 -23.36
C MET A 1 29.78 -33.37 -23.74
N TYR A 2 28.48 -33.51 -23.66
CA TYR A 2 27.56 -32.40 -23.90
C TYR A 2 27.47 -31.61 -22.61
N SER A 3 27.95 -30.37 -22.60
CA SER A 3 27.78 -29.46 -21.47
C SER A 3 26.31 -29.10 -21.36
N VAL A 4 25.68 -29.51 -20.27
CA VAL A 4 24.31 -29.06 -19.91
C VAL A 4 24.37 -27.54 -19.74
N PRO A 5 23.57 -26.75 -20.46
CA PRO A 5 23.56 -25.31 -20.28
C PRO A 5 23.16 -24.98 -18.84
N THR A 6 24.09 -24.39 -18.09
CA THR A 6 23.79 -23.86 -16.75
C THR A 6 22.75 -22.77 -16.87
N ARG A 7 21.54 -23.03 -16.40
CA ARG A 7 20.49 -22.01 -16.32
C ARG A 7 20.98 -20.89 -15.40
N SER A 8 21.36 -19.76 -15.98
CA SER A 8 21.61 -18.55 -15.19
C SER A 8 20.27 -17.96 -14.77
N TYR A 9 20.08 -17.76 -13.48
CA TYR A 9 18.91 -17.08 -12.95
C TYR A 9 19.25 -15.61 -12.69
N ARG A 10 18.27 -14.71 -12.87
CA ARG A 10 18.38 -13.32 -12.43
C ARG A 10 18.66 -13.30 -10.93
N HIS A 11 19.66 -12.51 -10.51
CA HIS A 11 20.05 -12.33 -9.12
C HIS A 11 20.53 -10.89 -8.91
N GLY A 12 20.24 -10.29 -7.74
CA GLY A 12 20.53 -8.88 -7.47
C GLY A 12 19.47 -7.93 -8.05
N PHE A 13 19.80 -6.65 -8.09
CA PHE A 13 18.88 -5.63 -8.60
C PHE A 13 18.78 -5.66 -10.13
N GLY A 14 17.55 -5.58 -10.66
CA GLY A 14 17.32 -5.60 -12.11
C GLY A 14 15.92 -5.19 -12.52
N THR A 15 15.74 -5.07 -13.84
CA THR A 15 14.46 -4.74 -14.47
C THR A 15 13.96 -5.88 -15.34
N LEU A 16 12.65 -6.03 -15.43
CA LEU A 16 11.96 -6.85 -16.41
C LEU A 16 11.10 -5.94 -17.28
N SER A 17 11.26 -6.04 -18.59
CA SER A 17 10.44 -5.31 -19.55
C SER A 17 9.92 -6.29 -20.60
N ASN A 18 8.67 -6.09 -21.03
CA ASN A 18 8.06 -6.80 -22.14
C ASN A 18 8.11 -5.94 -23.40
N CYS A 19 8.45 -6.55 -24.53
CA CYS A 19 8.35 -5.91 -25.84
C CYS A 19 6.89 -6.02 -26.32
N LEU A 20 6.25 -4.89 -26.53
CA LEU A 20 4.91 -4.79 -27.09
C LEU A 20 4.97 -5.02 -28.62
N SER A 21 3.82 -5.34 -29.22
CA SER A 21 3.68 -5.59 -30.67
C SER A 21 4.12 -4.42 -31.56
N ASN A 22 4.14 -3.20 -31.03
CA ASN A 22 4.61 -2.00 -31.70
C ASN A 22 6.12 -1.72 -31.53
N GLY A 23 6.88 -2.65 -30.93
CA GLY A 23 8.31 -2.51 -30.66
C GLY A 23 8.66 -1.65 -29.43
N ILE A 24 7.68 -1.14 -28.70
CA ILE A 24 7.91 -0.38 -27.46
C ILE A 24 8.09 -1.36 -26.31
N PHE A 25 9.08 -1.08 -25.45
CA PHE A 25 9.29 -1.85 -24.22
C PHE A 25 8.45 -1.27 -23.09
N SER A 26 7.61 -2.11 -22.47
CA SER A 26 6.86 -1.78 -21.26
C SER A 26 7.59 -2.36 -20.06
N LEU A 27 7.90 -1.51 -19.09
CA LEU A 27 8.48 -1.94 -17.80
C LEU A 27 7.43 -2.71 -17.01
N GLU A 28 7.78 -3.91 -16.58
CA GLU A 28 6.89 -4.78 -15.80
C GLU A 28 7.34 -4.87 -14.34
N TYR A 29 8.66 -5.04 -14.10
CA TYR A 29 9.21 -5.12 -12.75
C TYR A 29 10.54 -4.39 -12.65
N ARG A 30 10.78 -3.76 -11.51
CA ARG A 30 12.06 -3.15 -11.13
C ARG A 30 12.32 -3.39 -9.65
N GLY A 31 13.37 -4.12 -9.31
CA GLY A 31 13.70 -4.45 -7.92
C GLY A 31 14.69 -5.59 -7.80
N ASP A 32 14.71 -6.20 -6.62
CA ASP A 32 15.62 -7.28 -6.29
C ASP A 32 15.12 -8.63 -6.80
N TRP A 33 16.07 -9.48 -7.19
CA TRP A 33 15.84 -10.82 -7.74
C TRP A 33 16.67 -11.85 -6.99
N VAL A 34 16.05 -12.96 -6.66
CA VAL A 34 16.74 -14.15 -6.15
C VAL A 34 16.27 -15.37 -6.95
N ARG A 35 17.21 -16.07 -7.58
CA ARG A 35 16.95 -17.28 -8.37
C ARG A 35 15.81 -17.10 -9.37
N GLY A 36 15.80 -15.97 -10.08
CA GLY A 36 14.81 -15.65 -11.13
C GLY A 36 13.43 -15.21 -10.62
N LYS A 37 13.26 -14.98 -9.33
CA LYS A 37 12.00 -14.50 -8.73
C LYS A 37 12.22 -13.15 -8.05
N PRO A 38 11.23 -12.25 -8.10
CA PRO A 38 11.21 -11.06 -7.25
C PRO A 38 11.39 -11.42 -5.78
N GLU A 39 12.32 -10.71 -5.13
CA GLU A 39 12.65 -10.85 -3.70
C GLU A 39 13.02 -9.46 -3.17
N GLY A 40 12.95 -9.23 -1.84
CA GLY A 40 13.30 -7.93 -1.29
C GLY A 40 12.31 -6.84 -1.65
N VAL A 41 12.77 -5.68 -2.13
CA VAL A 41 11.92 -4.52 -2.45
C VAL A 41 11.87 -4.29 -3.95
N GLY A 42 10.66 -3.98 -4.47
CA GLY A 42 10.52 -3.72 -5.90
C GLY A 42 9.17 -3.14 -6.29
N TRP A 43 9.16 -2.62 -7.52
CA TRP A 43 7.99 -2.10 -8.20
C TRP A 43 7.48 -3.13 -9.21
N TRP A 44 6.16 -3.31 -9.26
CA TRP A 44 5.50 -4.08 -10.31
C TRP A 44 4.45 -3.22 -10.99
N TYR A 45 4.52 -3.17 -12.31
CA TYR A 45 3.59 -2.46 -13.16
C TYR A 45 2.73 -3.50 -13.90
N TYR A 46 1.46 -3.57 -13.53
CA TYR A 46 0.53 -4.54 -14.11
C TYR A 46 -0.04 -4.03 -15.43
N ALA A 47 -0.37 -4.93 -16.34
CA ALA A 47 -0.92 -4.58 -17.65
C ALA A 47 -2.27 -3.85 -17.57
N ASN A 48 -3.04 -4.00 -16.49
CA ASN A 48 -4.29 -3.31 -16.24
C ASN A 48 -4.12 -1.88 -15.70
N GLY A 49 -2.88 -1.41 -15.55
CA GLY A 49 -2.56 -0.09 -15.01
C GLY A 49 -2.37 -0.03 -13.50
N ASP A 50 -2.55 -1.13 -12.79
CA ASP A 50 -2.23 -1.20 -11.38
C ASP A 50 -0.71 -1.12 -11.17
N VAL A 51 -0.28 -0.57 -10.02
CA VAL A 51 1.13 -0.50 -9.65
C VAL A 51 1.30 -0.94 -8.21
N TYR A 52 2.21 -1.87 -7.98
CA TYR A 52 2.60 -2.29 -6.63
C TYR A 52 4.02 -1.85 -6.31
N PHE A 53 4.23 -1.35 -5.12
CA PHE A 53 5.53 -1.10 -4.53
C PHE A 53 5.60 -1.67 -3.13
N GLY A 54 6.58 -2.49 -2.85
CA GLY A 54 6.72 -3.08 -1.52
C GLY A 54 7.63 -4.28 -1.50
N PHE A 55 7.49 -5.04 -0.44
CA PHE A 55 8.28 -6.25 -0.22
C PHE A 55 7.76 -7.43 -1.03
N TRP A 56 8.72 -8.24 -1.50
CA TRP A 56 8.52 -9.46 -2.27
C TRP A 56 9.20 -10.63 -1.60
N LYS A 57 8.56 -11.79 -1.66
CA LYS A 57 9.12 -13.06 -1.20
C LYS A 57 8.75 -14.17 -2.17
N LYS A 58 9.77 -14.78 -2.77
CA LYS A 58 9.60 -15.89 -3.74
C LYS A 58 8.67 -15.54 -4.91
N GLY A 59 8.67 -14.28 -5.36
CA GLY A 59 7.83 -13.80 -6.45
C GLY A 59 6.41 -13.39 -6.05
N LEU A 60 6.08 -13.37 -4.76
CA LEU A 60 4.78 -12.94 -4.24
C LEU A 60 4.92 -11.68 -3.38
N ARG A 61 3.92 -10.80 -3.42
CA ARG A 61 3.82 -9.65 -2.52
C ARG A 61 3.84 -10.16 -1.08
N HIS A 62 4.69 -9.58 -0.24
CA HIS A 62 4.87 -10.00 1.14
C HIS A 62 5.31 -8.83 2.00
N GLY A 63 5.06 -8.88 3.33
CA GLY A 63 5.43 -7.76 4.20
C GLY A 63 4.65 -6.48 3.88
N TYR A 64 5.27 -5.32 4.08
CA TYR A 64 4.60 -4.04 3.85
C TYR A 64 4.70 -3.60 2.39
N GLY A 65 3.59 -3.05 1.85
CA GLY A 65 3.56 -2.55 0.48
C GLY A 65 2.35 -1.68 0.18
N LYS A 66 2.45 -0.99 -0.96
CA LYS A 66 1.40 -0.12 -1.49
C LYS A 66 0.93 -0.63 -2.85
N MET A 67 -0.36 -0.59 -3.08
CA MET A 67 -0.98 -0.94 -4.35
C MET A 67 -1.85 0.22 -4.82
N TRP A 68 -1.48 0.81 -5.92
CA TRP A 68 -2.29 1.78 -6.63
C TRP A 68 -3.07 1.02 -7.70
N TYR A 69 -4.38 1.05 -7.58
CA TYR A 69 -5.27 0.45 -8.56
C TYR A 69 -5.60 1.45 -9.66
N ALA A 70 -5.77 0.97 -10.89
CA ALA A 70 -6.11 1.80 -12.05
C ALA A 70 -7.42 2.59 -11.87
N ASN A 71 -8.31 2.12 -11.00
CA ASN A 71 -9.56 2.80 -10.65
C ASN A 71 -9.41 3.91 -9.59
N GLY A 72 -8.19 4.35 -9.27
CA GLY A 72 -7.94 5.40 -8.27
C GLY A 72 -7.94 4.92 -6.81
N THR A 73 -8.24 3.65 -6.54
CA THR A 73 -8.14 3.07 -5.20
C THR A 73 -6.68 2.89 -4.80
N LEU A 74 -6.36 3.15 -3.54
CA LEU A 74 -5.04 2.90 -2.95
C LEU A 74 -5.16 1.94 -1.77
N TYR A 75 -4.39 0.87 -1.77
CA TYR A 75 -4.14 0.07 -0.58
C TYR A 75 -2.72 0.30 -0.08
N THR A 76 -2.56 0.47 1.22
CA THR A 76 -1.26 0.47 1.91
C THR A 76 -1.36 -0.36 3.17
N GLY A 77 -0.48 -1.34 3.32
CA GLY A 77 -0.56 -2.27 4.45
C GLY A 77 0.25 -3.53 4.25
N TYR A 78 -0.07 -4.52 5.06
CA TYR A 78 0.63 -5.80 5.05
C TYR A 78 0.06 -6.76 4.03
N TRP A 79 0.98 -7.58 3.48
CA TRP A 79 0.74 -8.59 2.47
C TRP A 79 1.34 -9.92 2.91
N LYS A 80 0.65 -10.99 2.61
CA LYS A 80 1.13 -12.35 2.86
C LYS A 80 0.80 -13.24 1.69
N MET A 81 1.85 -13.76 1.03
CA MET A 81 1.71 -14.65 -0.12
C MET A 81 0.82 -14.09 -1.24
N GLY A 82 0.93 -12.79 -1.53
CA GLY A 82 0.18 -12.13 -2.59
C GLY A 82 -1.16 -11.51 -2.18
N LEU A 83 -1.66 -11.81 -0.97
CA LEU A 83 -2.94 -11.34 -0.44
C LEU A 83 -2.76 -10.26 0.62
N LYS A 84 -3.71 -9.34 0.78
CA LYS A 84 -3.77 -8.40 1.90
C LYS A 84 -4.01 -9.21 3.18
N ASP A 85 -3.11 -9.08 4.16
CA ASP A 85 -3.15 -9.87 5.39
C ASP A 85 -2.41 -9.13 6.50
N GLY A 86 -3.09 -8.78 7.57
CA GLY A 86 -2.61 -7.93 8.66
C GLY A 86 -3.22 -6.54 8.64
N LEU A 87 -2.54 -5.55 9.22
CA LEU A 87 -3.02 -4.18 9.25
C LEU A 87 -2.87 -3.50 7.89
N GLY A 88 -3.89 -2.75 7.48
CA GLY A 88 -3.86 -2.01 6.23
C GLY A 88 -4.95 -0.95 6.12
N MET A 89 -4.71 -0.01 5.22
CA MET A 89 -5.63 1.05 4.86
C MET A 89 -6.00 0.89 3.39
N LEU A 90 -7.28 1.02 3.09
CA LEU A 90 -7.82 1.12 1.73
C LEU A 90 -8.50 2.47 1.57
N ALA A 91 -7.98 3.32 0.70
CA ALA A 91 -8.62 4.57 0.29
C ALA A 91 -9.26 4.37 -1.08
N GLN A 92 -10.55 4.66 -1.18
CA GLN A 92 -11.34 4.54 -2.39
C GLN A 92 -11.31 5.84 -3.21
N GLU A 93 -11.59 5.79 -4.49
CA GLU A 93 -11.67 6.96 -5.37
C GLU A 93 -12.65 8.03 -4.86
N ASN A 94 -13.77 7.60 -4.29
CA ASN A 94 -14.78 8.49 -3.69
C ASN A 94 -14.37 9.12 -2.35
N GLY A 95 -13.12 8.91 -1.91
CA GLY A 95 -12.56 9.41 -0.67
C GLY A 95 -12.86 8.54 0.56
N ASN A 96 -13.78 7.59 0.49
CA ASN A 96 -14.03 6.69 1.61
C ASN A 96 -12.77 5.89 1.95
N ARG A 97 -12.57 5.63 3.24
CA ARG A 97 -11.35 4.96 3.71
C ARG A 97 -11.67 3.92 4.77
N TYR A 98 -11.08 2.76 4.61
CA TYR A 98 -11.06 1.72 5.64
C TYR A 98 -9.66 1.60 6.23
N GLU A 99 -9.54 1.54 7.53
CA GLU A 99 -8.32 1.27 8.29
C GLU A 99 -8.59 0.14 9.26
N GLY A 100 -7.87 -0.96 9.15
CA GLY A 100 -8.12 -2.10 10.03
C GLY A 100 -7.38 -3.36 9.61
N HIS A 101 -7.85 -4.46 10.17
CA HIS A 101 -7.30 -5.78 9.88
C HIS A 101 -7.86 -6.35 8.59
N TRP A 102 -7.00 -7.08 7.90
CA TRP A 102 -7.26 -7.82 6.67
C TRP A 102 -6.85 -9.27 6.85
N GLU A 103 -7.61 -10.16 6.30
CA GLU A 103 -7.31 -11.58 6.24
C GLU A 103 -7.65 -12.10 4.84
N LYS A 104 -6.64 -12.56 4.09
CA LYS A 104 -6.81 -13.12 2.74
C LYS A 104 -7.65 -12.22 1.82
N ASP A 105 -7.28 -10.94 1.71
CA ASP A 105 -7.91 -9.88 0.90
C ASP A 105 -9.23 -9.33 1.41
N VAL A 106 -9.84 -9.87 2.45
CA VAL A 106 -11.11 -9.39 3.03
C VAL A 106 -10.87 -8.65 4.35
N LYS A 107 -11.74 -7.69 4.67
CA LYS A 107 -11.73 -7.00 5.97
C LYS A 107 -12.13 -7.99 7.06
N SER A 108 -11.34 -8.07 8.12
CA SER A 108 -11.55 -9.00 9.23
C SER A 108 -11.12 -8.34 10.54
N GLY A 109 -11.82 -8.62 11.65
CA GLY A 109 -11.49 -8.08 12.97
C GLY A 109 -11.82 -6.60 13.12
N LEU A 110 -11.07 -5.91 13.99
CA LEU A 110 -11.30 -4.52 14.31
C LEU A 110 -10.86 -3.58 13.19
N GLY A 111 -11.66 -2.52 12.94
CA GLY A 111 -11.34 -1.52 11.96
C GLY A 111 -12.19 -0.27 12.07
N ARG A 112 -11.86 0.71 11.23
CA ARG A 112 -12.49 2.01 11.11
C ARG A 112 -12.84 2.25 9.66
N PHE A 113 -14.07 2.65 9.40
CA PHE A 113 -14.49 3.08 8.08
C PHE A 113 -14.90 4.55 8.13
N TYR A 114 -14.24 5.35 7.32
CA TYR A 114 -14.50 6.78 7.19
C TYR A 114 -15.43 6.99 5.99
N HIS A 115 -16.64 7.40 6.26
CA HIS A 115 -17.63 7.79 5.27
C HIS A 115 -17.42 9.28 4.92
N MET A 116 -16.56 9.57 3.97
CA MET A 116 -16.14 10.94 3.68
C MET A 116 -17.28 11.80 3.15
N HIS A 117 -18.26 11.20 2.47
CA HIS A 117 -19.42 11.93 1.96
C HIS A 117 -20.34 12.43 3.11
N THR A 118 -20.53 11.62 4.15
CA THR A 118 -21.42 11.98 5.28
C THR A 118 -20.63 12.62 6.43
N GLY A 119 -19.31 12.54 6.43
CA GLY A 119 -18.46 13.01 7.54
C GLY A 119 -18.59 12.12 8.79
N GLN A 120 -18.87 10.83 8.61
CA GLN A 120 -19.07 9.88 9.70
C GLN A 120 -17.95 8.87 9.78
N LEU A 121 -17.63 8.48 11.01
CA LEU A 121 -16.71 7.41 11.34
C LEU A 121 -17.49 6.22 11.87
N GLN A 122 -17.28 5.07 11.26
CA GLN A 122 -17.80 3.78 11.69
C GLN A 122 -16.65 2.97 12.31
N GLU A 123 -16.68 2.77 13.61
CA GLU A 123 -15.70 1.92 14.32
C GLU A 123 -16.36 0.61 14.70
N GLY A 124 -15.75 -0.51 14.36
CA GLY A 124 -16.42 -1.78 14.58
C GLY A 124 -15.58 -3.02 14.31
N CYS A 125 -16.29 -4.13 14.18
CA CYS A 125 -15.73 -5.43 13.86
C CYS A 125 -16.28 -5.91 12.51
N TRP A 126 -15.39 -6.39 11.67
CA TRP A 126 -15.69 -6.91 10.34
C TRP A 126 -15.44 -8.41 10.27
N ALA A 127 -16.26 -9.09 9.50
CA ALA A 127 -16.07 -10.49 9.13
C ALA A 127 -16.42 -10.64 7.64
N ASN A 128 -15.46 -11.11 6.83
CA ASN A 128 -15.61 -11.28 5.38
C ASN A 128 -16.20 -10.03 4.68
N ASP A 129 -15.54 -8.87 4.89
CA ASP A 129 -15.94 -7.55 4.39
C ASP A 129 -17.25 -6.96 4.97
N ILE A 130 -18.01 -7.72 5.74
CA ILE A 130 -19.27 -7.29 6.35
C ILE A 130 -19.00 -6.73 7.75
N CYS A 131 -19.51 -5.53 8.03
CA CYS A 131 -19.50 -4.97 9.38
C CYS A 131 -20.55 -5.67 10.23
N VAL A 132 -20.14 -6.50 11.19
CA VAL A 132 -21.05 -7.28 12.05
C VAL A 132 -21.50 -6.51 13.28
N LYS A 133 -20.69 -5.55 13.75
CA LYS A 133 -21.01 -4.68 14.88
C LYS A 133 -20.23 -3.40 14.77
N SER A 134 -20.88 -2.26 14.92
CA SER A 134 -20.18 -0.97 14.87
C SER A 134 -20.88 0.10 15.72
N LYS A 135 -20.09 1.14 16.02
CA LYS A 135 -20.55 2.43 16.53
C LYS A 135 -20.31 3.47 15.44
N MET A 136 -21.30 4.32 15.23
CA MET A 136 -21.16 5.49 14.35
C MET A 136 -20.90 6.73 15.19
N SER A 137 -20.01 7.61 14.72
CA SER A 137 -19.75 8.93 15.30
C SER A 137 -19.44 9.92 14.19
N ASP A 138 -19.70 11.19 14.43
CA ASP A 138 -19.32 12.25 13.49
C ASP A 138 -17.81 12.48 13.55
N ILE A 139 -17.21 12.76 12.39
CA ILE A 139 -15.80 13.12 12.32
C ILE A 139 -15.67 14.56 12.84
N ILE A 140 -15.15 14.72 14.05
CA ILE A 140 -15.06 15.97 14.81
C ILE A 140 -14.16 17.03 14.13
N ILE A 141 -13.46 16.71 13.06
CA ILE A 141 -12.55 17.63 12.34
C ILE A 141 -13.24 18.95 11.92
N ARG A 142 -14.55 18.98 11.80
CA ARG A 142 -15.32 20.20 11.49
C ARG A 142 -15.53 21.14 12.68
N GLN A 143 -15.43 20.66 13.92
CA GLN A 143 -15.75 21.45 15.13
C GLN A 143 -14.57 22.27 15.66
N PHE A 144 -13.35 21.99 15.22
CA PHE A 144 -12.13 22.67 15.69
C PHE A 144 -11.46 23.57 14.64
N CYS A 145 -12.09 23.80 13.49
CA CYS A 145 -11.64 24.84 12.57
C CYS A 145 -12.22 26.18 13.00
N ASP A 146 -11.38 27.11 13.39
CA ASP A 146 -11.75 28.52 13.67
C ASP A 146 -12.40 29.22 12.47
N LEU A 147 -12.30 28.65 11.29
CA LEU A 147 -12.99 29.06 10.06
C LEU A 147 -13.88 27.93 9.57
N PRO A 148 -15.23 28.08 9.61
CA PRO A 148 -16.14 27.11 9.05
C PRO A 148 -15.85 26.95 7.56
N THR A 149 -15.62 25.72 7.14
CA THR A 149 -15.45 25.39 5.71
C THR A 149 -16.76 25.69 5.00
N GLU A 150 -16.76 26.57 4.01
CA GLU A 150 -17.94 26.84 3.19
C GLU A 150 -18.42 25.56 2.48
N TYR A 151 -19.72 25.35 2.52
CA TYR A 151 -20.34 24.24 1.80
C TYR A 151 -20.91 24.77 0.45
N PRO A 152 -20.63 24.09 -0.68
CA PRO A 152 -19.94 22.84 -0.89
C PRO A 152 -18.42 22.99 -0.73
N LEU A 153 -17.75 21.92 -0.25
CA LEU A 153 -16.30 21.88 -0.16
C LEU A 153 -15.71 22.26 -1.53
N PRO A 154 -14.79 23.22 -1.60
CA PRO A 154 -14.14 23.54 -2.86
C PRO A 154 -13.45 22.27 -3.38
N PRO A 155 -13.46 22.04 -4.70
CA PRO A 155 -12.78 20.89 -5.28
C PRO A 155 -11.34 20.89 -4.80
N VAL A 156 -10.93 19.78 -4.14
CA VAL A 156 -9.57 19.61 -3.64
C VAL A 156 -8.65 19.63 -4.86
N ARG A 157 -8.06 20.77 -5.13
CA ARG A 157 -7.00 20.85 -6.13
C ARG A 157 -5.75 20.26 -5.50
N LEU A 158 -5.26 19.17 -6.06
CA LEU A 158 -3.97 18.62 -5.70
C LEU A 158 -2.94 19.76 -5.77
N LYS A 159 -2.34 20.13 -4.64
CA LYS A 159 -1.04 20.82 -4.63
C LYS A 159 -0.14 20.08 -5.60
N SER A 160 0.75 20.77 -6.29
CA SER A 160 1.59 20.15 -7.32
C SER A 160 2.07 18.78 -6.87
N SER A 161 1.98 17.77 -7.73
CA SER A 161 2.38 16.40 -7.47
C SER A 161 3.79 16.28 -6.85
N ARG A 162 4.66 17.26 -7.14
CA ARG A 162 6.02 17.38 -6.63
C ARG A 162 6.04 17.66 -5.11
N VAL A 163 5.19 18.57 -4.63
CA VAL A 163 5.10 18.91 -3.18
C VAL A 163 4.57 17.71 -2.39
N ILE A 164 3.55 17.02 -2.93
CA ILE A 164 2.98 15.84 -2.29
C ILE A 164 4.00 14.69 -2.22
N LEU A 165 4.81 14.51 -3.27
CA LEU A 165 5.86 13.50 -3.28
C LEU A 165 6.97 13.82 -2.27
N GLU A 166 7.37 15.08 -2.13
CA GLU A 166 8.36 15.52 -1.15
C GLU A 166 7.85 15.38 0.30
N GLU A 167 6.62 15.83 0.57
CA GLU A 167 5.98 15.67 1.89
C GLU A 167 5.79 14.18 2.24
N SER A 168 5.37 13.36 1.28
CA SER A 168 5.22 11.91 1.47
C SER A 168 6.56 11.22 1.74
N LYS A 169 7.64 11.67 1.09
CA LYS A 169 8.98 11.15 1.30
C LYS A 169 9.48 11.50 2.69
N GLN A 170 9.35 12.77 3.10
CA GLN A 170 9.74 13.23 4.44
C GLN A 170 9.00 12.48 5.55
N TRP A 171 7.69 12.29 5.37
CA TRP A 171 6.88 11.51 6.32
C TRP A 171 7.34 10.05 6.40
N LEU A 172 7.66 9.44 5.25
CA LEU A 172 8.13 8.06 5.18
C LEU A 172 9.50 7.91 5.87
N ASP A 173 10.43 8.82 5.60
CA ASP A 173 11.77 8.82 6.20
C ASP A 173 11.68 9.02 7.74
N GLN A 174 10.79 9.88 8.19
CA GLN A 174 10.52 10.06 9.63
C GLN A 174 9.97 8.77 10.26
N LYS A 175 9.00 8.10 9.61
CA LYS A 175 8.41 6.86 10.11
C LYS A 175 9.38 5.70 10.12
N ILE A 176 10.24 5.58 9.13
CA ILE A 176 11.33 4.60 9.11
C ILE A 176 12.28 4.85 10.29
N GLY A 177 12.67 6.10 10.53
CA GLY A 177 13.53 6.46 11.67
C GLY A 177 12.90 6.18 13.05
N GLU A 178 11.58 6.31 13.18
CA GLU A 178 10.85 5.93 14.39
C GLU A 178 10.86 4.40 14.61
N ILE A 179 10.63 3.64 13.54
CA ILE A 179 10.65 2.16 13.57
C ILE A 179 12.05 1.64 13.90
N ASP A 180 13.09 2.20 13.29
CA ASP A 180 14.48 1.81 13.56
C ASP A 180 14.88 2.07 15.03
N LYS A 181 14.43 3.19 15.61
CA LYS A 181 14.63 3.47 17.04
C LYS A 181 13.91 2.47 17.94
N GLN A 182 12.67 2.08 17.59
CA GLN A 182 11.91 1.09 18.33
C GLN A 182 12.56 -0.30 18.24
N LEU A 183 13.01 -0.70 17.05
CA LEU A 183 13.73 -1.95 16.82
C LEU A 183 15.03 -2.00 17.64
N LYS A 184 15.81 -0.91 17.62
CA LYS A 184 17.03 -0.83 18.40
C LYS A 184 16.76 -0.94 19.91
N TYR A 185 15.75 -0.23 20.40
CA TYR A 185 15.32 -0.33 21.80
C TYR A 185 14.90 -1.77 22.18
N CYS A 186 14.16 -2.45 21.32
CA CYS A 186 13.78 -3.85 21.57
C CYS A 186 14.98 -4.80 21.58
N ILE A 187 15.96 -4.59 20.69
CA ILE A 187 17.19 -5.39 20.64
C ILE A 187 18.02 -5.17 21.91
N ASP A 188 18.18 -3.90 22.34
CA ASP A 188 18.94 -3.54 23.55
C ASP A 188 18.30 -4.07 24.86
N GLN A 189 17.02 -4.43 24.85
CA GLN A 189 16.32 -5.06 25.98
C GLN A 189 16.43 -6.60 25.98
N MET A 190 16.90 -7.20 24.90
CA MET A 190 17.04 -8.67 24.76
C MET A 190 18.43 -9.17 25.12
N TYR A 191 19.38 -8.27 25.41
CA TYR A 191 20.74 -8.57 25.88
C TYR A 191 21.02 -7.86 27.21
#